data_238694c679be9551439912aad4cbd024
#
_entry.id   238694c679be9551439912aad4cbd024
#
_cell.length_a   1.000
_cell.length_b   1.000
_cell.length_c   1.000
_cell.angle_alpha   90.00
_cell.angle_beta   90.00
_cell.angle_gamma   90.00
#
_symmetry.space_group_name_H-M   'P 1'
#
loop_
_entity.id
_entity.type
_entity.pdbx_description
1 polymer ?
#
loop_
_entity_poly.entity_id
_entity_poly.type
_entity_poly.pdbx_seq_one_letter_code
_entity_poly.pdbx_strand_id
1 'polypeptide(L)'
;MSKKKLVGFFFERNYRVTPQLLEEIPSDFNFENFLEKNNNINRSEEVIVLDNELFKKLFNFEEESIVEDNITASVEVISSYVDKPKKREVKDFVIYMKVRYNALKKILLQRSELQNAISISRLASKQAKEYVSIIGFVNSKDQTRNGHYILELEDPTGITKILISAKNKELIELMDEVVLDELVGINGTLGENIVFANEFYFPDTPLKEYKKCKDDVSAVFISDLHIGSTLFAKKEFENFIMWVNGNYGNEEQKEVARKVKYIIL
;
A
#
# COMPACT_ATOMS: atom_id res chain seq x y z
N MET A 1 -9.82 13.88 -36.21
CA MET A 1 -9.78 14.57 -37.53
C MET A 1 -8.77 13.90 -38.43
N SER A 2 -9.00 13.78 -39.76
CA SER A 2 -8.29 12.77 -40.54
C SER A 2 -6.91 13.20 -40.98
N LYS A 3 -5.94 12.27 -40.95
CA LYS A 3 -4.59 12.37 -41.55
C LYS A 3 -4.58 13.00 -42.97
N LYS A 4 -5.68 12.92 -43.67
CA LYS A 4 -5.87 13.56 -45.02
C LYS A 4 -5.78 15.09 -44.97
N LYS A 5 -6.28 15.74 -43.90
CA LYS A 5 -6.20 17.22 -43.76
C LYS A 5 -4.77 17.68 -43.48
N LEU A 6 -4.02 16.90 -42.71
CA LEU A 6 -2.58 17.17 -42.45
C LEU A 6 -1.78 17.09 -43.79
N VAL A 7 -1.98 16.03 -44.53
CA VAL A 7 -1.33 15.85 -45.85
C VAL A 7 -1.70 16.98 -46.78
N GLY A 8 -2.97 17.38 -46.89
CA GLY A 8 -3.43 18.50 -47.71
C GLY A 8 -2.74 19.81 -47.34
N PHE A 9 -2.68 20.11 -46.03
CA PHE A 9 -2.03 21.34 -45.52
C PHE A 9 -0.55 21.45 -45.93
N PHE A 10 0.18 20.37 -45.78
CA PHE A 10 1.61 20.32 -46.18
C PHE A 10 1.79 20.30 -47.66
N PHE A 11 0.92 19.60 -48.39
CA PHE A 11 0.96 19.53 -49.83
C PHE A 11 0.80 20.91 -50.52
N GLU A 12 -0.11 21.75 -50.02
CA GLU A 12 -0.32 23.13 -50.55
C GLU A 12 0.89 24.02 -50.33
N ARG A 13 1.79 23.67 -49.44
CA ARG A 13 3.01 24.41 -49.07
C ARG A 13 4.28 23.80 -49.63
N ASN A 14 4.17 22.90 -50.62
CA ASN A 14 5.26 22.16 -51.24
C ASN A 14 6.00 21.18 -50.35
N TYR A 15 5.38 20.73 -49.23
CA TYR A 15 5.94 19.66 -48.41
C TYR A 15 5.27 18.32 -48.74
N ARG A 16 6.06 17.24 -48.79
CA ARG A 16 5.61 15.87 -49.00
C ARG A 16 5.85 15.06 -47.73
N VAL A 17 4.78 14.60 -47.13
CA VAL A 17 4.82 13.85 -45.86
C VAL A 17 5.11 12.39 -46.18
N THR A 18 6.08 11.79 -45.48
CA THR A 18 6.39 10.37 -45.64
C THR A 18 5.30 9.48 -45.01
N PRO A 19 5.06 8.25 -45.50
CA PRO A 19 4.14 7.30 -44.90
C PRO A 19 4.51 7.00 -43.46
N GLN A 20 5.80 6.88 -43.13
CA GLN A 20 6.32 6.62 -41.80
C GLN A 20 5.93 7.74 -40.82
N LEU A 21 6.10 9.01 -41.19
CA LEU A 21 5.66 10.15 -40.39
C LEU A 21 4.15 10.09 -40.10
N LEU A 22 3.34 9.69 -41.09
CA LEU A 22 1.89 9.56 -40.89
C LEU A 22 1.50 8.42 -39.94
N GLU A 23 2.29 7.36 -39.86
CA GLU A 23 2.06 6.25 -38.94
C GLU A 23 2.39 6.64 -37.49
N GLU A 24 3.46 7.41 -37.29
CA GLU A 24 3.92 7.84 -35.98
C GLU A 24 3.08 8.97 -35.38
N ILE A 25 2.34 9.76 -36.18
CA ILE A 25 1.44 10.79 -35.65
C ILE A 25 0.29 10.12 -34.89
N PRO A 26 0.14 10.40 -33.60
CA PRO A 26 -0.92 9.86 -32.75
C PRO A 26 -2.32 10.15 -33.33
N SER A 27 -3.26 9.24 -33.07
CA SER A 27 -4.65 9.39 -33.55
C SER A 27 -5.41 10.57 -32.92
N ASP A 28 -4.95 11.01 -31.76
CA ASP A 28 -5.46 12.11 -30.96
C ASP A 28 -4.72 13.44 -31.20
N PHE A 29 -3.79 13.47 -32.15
CA PHE A 29 -3.03 14.67 -32.51
C PHE A 29 -3.95 15.87 -32.77
N ASN A 30 -3.80 16.92 -31.97
CA ASN A 30 -4.59 18.14 -32.08
C ASN A 30 -4.08 19.03 -33.22
N PHE A 31 -4.62 18.77 -34.40
CA PHE A 31 -4.24 19.45 -35.60
C PHE A 31 -4.60 20.94 -35.60
N GLU A 32 -5.66 21.36 -34.93
CA GLU A 32 -6.09 22.77 -34.88
C GLU A 32 -5.08 23.58 -34.04
N ASN A 33 -4.67 23.07 -32.91
CA ASN A 33 -3.62 23.70 -32.09
C ASN A 33 -2.27 23.74 -32.82
N PHE A 34 -1.94 22.68 -33.56
CA PHE A 34 -0.74 22.68 -34.39
C PHE A 34 -0.77 23.76 -35.48
N LEU A 35 -1.88 23.94 -36.15
CA LEU A 35 -2.05 24.97 -37.20
C LEU A 35 -1.98 26.37 -36.60
N GLU A 36 -2.59 26.62 -35.45
CA GLU A 36 -2.54 27.93 -34.77
C GLU A 36 -1.12 28.33 -34.40
N LYS A 37 -0.35 27.38 -33.88
CA LYS A 37 1.06 27.59 -33.51
C LYS A 37 1.99 27.76 -34.72
N ASN A 38 1.65 27.15 -35.85
CA ASN A 38 2.50 27.08 -37.04
C ASN A 38 1.89 27.77 -38.28
N ASN A 39 1.02 28.76 -38.07
CA ASN A 39 0.33 29.47 -39.15
C ASN A 39 1.28 30.24 -40.07
N ASN A 40 2.53 30.48 -39.64
CA ASN A 40 3.55 31.20 -40.41
C ASN A 40 4.43 30.32 -41.30
N ILE A 41 4.03 29.05 -41.49
CA ILE A 41 4.77 28.17 -42.41
C ILE A 41 4.64 28.71 -43.84
N ASN A 42 5.73 29.25 -44.35
CA ASN A 42 5.79 29.76 -45.71
C ASN A 42 5.79 28.59 -46.70
N ARG A 43 5.20 28.82 -47.87
CA ARG A 43 5.33 27.91 -48.98
C ARG A 43 6.79 27.80 -49.40
N SER A 44 7.35 26.60 -49.49
CA SER A 44 8.68 26.37 -49.96
C SER A 44 8.73 26.57 -51.51
N GLU A 45 9.79 27.14 -52.00
CA GLU A 45 10.02 27.26 -53.45
C GLU A 45 10.32 25.89 -54.10
N GLU A 46 10.94 25.00 -53.30
CA GLU A 46 11.25 23.61 -53.69
C GLU A 46 10.37 22.61 -52.96
N VAL A 47 10.22 21.41 -53.53
CA VAL A 47 9.50 20.31 -52.88
C VAL A 47 10.38 19.70 -51.79
N ILE A 48 9.96 19.82 -50.53
CA ILE A 48 10.66 19.29 -49.38
C ILE A 48 9.96 18.01 -48.93
N VAL A 49 10.71 16.93 -48.75
CA VAL A 49 10.17 15.69 -48.13
C VAL A 49 10.30 15.79 -46.63
N LEU A 50 9.16 15.77 -45.92
CA LEU A 50 9.07 15.72 -44.49
C LEU A 50 9.13 14.28 -43.99
N ASP A 51 10.28 13.92 -43.44
CA ASP A 51 10.44 12.75 -42.60
C ASP A 51 10.31 13.15 -41.13
N ASN A 52 10.45 12.18 -40.22
CA ASN A 52 10.30 12.39 -38.79
C ASN A 52 11.36 13.37 -38.20
N GLU A 53 12.61 13.30 -38.68
CA GLU A 53 13.68 14.16 -38.20
C GLU A 53 13.46 15.61 -38.64
N LEU A 54 13.15 15.81 -39.92
CA LEU A 54 12.92 17.13 -40.46
C LEU A 54 11.65 17.76 -39.93
N PHE A 55 10.60 16.95 -39.69
CA PHE A 55 9.36 17.40 -39.08
C PHE A 55 9.59 17.87 -37.64
N LYS A 56 10.29 17.10 -36.80
CA LYS A 56 10.67 17.49 -35.44
C LYS A 56 11.51 18.79 -35.42
N LYS A 57 12.45 18.89 -36.33
CA LYS A 57 13.35 20.07 -36.46
C LYS A 57 12.65 21.35 -36.88
N LEU A 58 11.76 21.26 -37.88
CA LEU A 58 11.10 22.45 -38.46
C LEU A 58 9.95 22.97 -37.60
N PHE A 59 9.27 22.08 -36.89
CA PHE A 59 8.06 22.43 -36.14
C PHE A 59 8.26 22.45 -34.64
N ASN A 60 9.54 22.45 -34.18
CA ASN A 60 9.87 22.38 -32.76
C ASN A 60 8.96 21.38 -32.03
N PHE A 61 8.75 20.22 -32.67
CA PHE A 61 8.22 19.09 -31.98
C PHE A 61 9.34 18.58 -31.07
N GLU A 62 9.73 19.39 -30.11
CA GLU A 62 10.25 18.86 -28.90
C GLU A 62 9.08 18.08 -28.34
N GLU A 63 9.14 16.74 -28.39
CA GLU A 63 8.63 15.98 -27.26
C GLU A 63 9.09 16.83 -26.07
N GLU A 64 8.17 17.45 -25.33
CA GLU A 64 8.52 17.93 -24.00
C GLU A 64 9.31 16.77 -23.44
N SER A 65 10.63 16.90 -23.47
CA SER A 65 11.49 15.92 -22.87
C SER A 65 10.98 15.94 -21.44
N ILE A 66 10.21 14.91 -21.11
CA ILE A 66 10.05 14.53 -19.73
C ILE A 66 11.48 14.58 -19.28
N VAL A 67 11.82 15.58 -18.48
CA VAL A 67 13.12 15.66 -17.82
C VAL A 67 13.20 14.27 -17.21
N GLU A 68 13.96 13.37 -17.85
CA GLU A 68 14.24 12.08 -17.30
C GLU A 68 14.99 12.43 -16.02
N ASP A 69 14.23 12.61 -14.96
CA ASP A 69 14.78 12.47 -13.65
C ASP A 69 15.52 11.14 -13.74
N ASN A 70 16.87 11.19 -13.71
CA ASN A 70 17.74 10.00 -13.81
C ASN A 70 17.52 9.03 -12.63
N ILE A 71 16.34 9.07 -12.02
CA ILE A 71 15.90 8.20 -10.94
C ILE A 71 15.43 6.90 -11.57
N THR A 72 16.32 5.92 -11.59
CA THR A 72 16.02 4.57 -12.08
C THR A 72 15.27 3.80 -10.99
N ALA A 73 14.03 3.44 -11.26
CA ALA A 73 13.29 2.54 -10.39
C ALA A 73 13.96 1.15 -10.37
N SER A 74 14.14 0.58 -9.19
CA SER A 74 14.65 -0.78 -9.03
C SER A 74 13.82 -1.55 -8.01
N VAL A 75 13.65 -2.86 -8.24
CA VAL A 75 12.95 -3.76 -7.33
C VAL A 75 13.83 -4.95 -7.04
N GLU A 76 14.13 -5.16 -5.75
CA GLU A 76 14.82 -6.36 -5.27
C GLU A 76 13.82 -7.24 -4.51
N VAL A 77 13.61 -8.46 -4.98
CA VAL A 77 12.73 -9.42 -4.30
C VAL A 77 13.51 -10.11 -3.20
N ILE A 78 13.38 -9.63 -1.97
CA ILE A 78 14.05 -10.18 -0.79
C ILE A 78 13.44 -11.53 -0.38
N SER A 79 12.12 -11.68 -0.53
CA SER A 79 11.39 -12.90 -0.18
C SER A 79 10.16 -13.03 -1.06
N SER A 80 9.90 -14.25 -1.52
CA SER A 80 8.66 -14.55 -2.22
C SER A 80 8.01 -15.78 -1.60
N TYR A 81 6.68 -15.82 -1.64
CA TYR A 81 5.90 -16.94 -1.16
C TYR A 81 5.24 -17.65 -2.33
N VAL A 82 5.58 -18.93 -2.49
CA VAL A 82 4.91 -19.81 -3.48
C VAL A 82 4.30 -20.97 -2.71
N ASP A 83 2.98 -20.92 -2.49
CA ASP A 83 2.26 -22.04 -1.90
C ASP A 83 1.63 -22.90 -3.01
N LYS A 84 1.91 -24.20 -2.95
CA LYS A 84 1.20 -25.14 -3.82
C LYS A 84 -0.18 -25.45 -3.18
N PRO A 85 -1.27 -25.37 -3.94
CA PRO A 85 -2.59 -25.75 -3.44
C PRO A 85 -2.54 -27.15 -2.83
N LYS A 86 -2.89 -27.27 -1.55
CA LYS A 86 -3.00 -28.55 -0.84
C LYS A 86 -4.21 -28.54 0.07
N LYS A 87 -4.76 -29.73 0.32
CA LYS A 87 -5.80 -29.87 1.34
C LYS A 87 -5.21 -29.55 2.71
N ARG A 88 -5.82 -28.61 3.43
CA ARG A 88 -5.43 -28.25 4.79
C ARG A 88 -6.06 -29.21 5.79
N GLU A 89 -5.27 -29.63 6.79
CA GLU A 89 -5.70 -30.44 7.91
C GLU A 89 -5.69 -29.62 9.21
N VAL A 90 -6.34 -30.09 10.25
CA VAL A 90 -6.38 -29.40 11.56
C VAL A 90 -4.97 -29.08 12.07
N LYS A 91 -4.02 -30.01 11.87
CA LYS A 91 -2.62 -29.79 12.26
C LYS A 91 -1.97 -28.56 11.58
N ASP A 92 -2.37 -28.24 10.34
CA ASP A 92 -1.81 -27.09 9.62
C ASP A 92 -2.25 -25.77 10.30
N PHE A 93 -3.50 -25.71 10.79
CA PHE A 93 -4.00 -24.58 11.55
C PHE A 93 -3.33 -24.45 12.93
N VAL A 94 -3.12 -25.58 13.61
CA VAL A 94 -2.39 -25.58 14.90
C VAL A 94 -0.96 -25.07 14.71
N ILE A 95 -0.28 -25.51 13.65
CA ILE A 95 1.07 -25.02 13.32
C ILE A 95 1.04 -23.52 13.02
N TYR A 96 0.08 -23.07 12.22
CA TYR A 96 -0.09 -21.66 11.90
C TYR A 96 -0.27 -20.80 13.16
N MET A 97 -1.15 -21.19 14.06
CA MET A 97 -1.40 -20.46 15.31
C MET A 97 -0.15 -20.45 16.22
N LYS A 98 0.59 -21.56 16.29
CA LYS A 98 1.86 -21.60 17.04
C LYS A 98 2.93 -20.69 16.46
N VAL A 99 3.06 -20.66 15.13
CA VAL A 99 4.02 -19.77 14.44
C VAL A 99 3.64 -18.32 14.68
N ARG A 100 2.36 -17.97 14.54
CA ARG A 100 1.83 -16.63 14.82
C ARG A 100 2.10 -16.22 16.28
N TYR A 101 1.77 -17.09 17.24
CA TYR A 101 2.03 -16.87 18.66
C TYR A 101 3.51 -16.54 18.92
N ASN A 102 4.42 -17.39 18.43
CA ASN A 102 5.85 -17.23 18.66
C ASN A 102 6.42 -15.95 18.01
N ALA A 103 5.95 -15.61 16.81
CA ALA A 103 6.40 -14.42 16.11
C ALA A 103 5.99 -13.14 16.86
N LEU A 104 4.71 -13.01 17.24
CA LEU A 104 4.19 -11.85 17.95
C LEU A 104 4.72 -11.77 19.39
N LYS A 105 4.82 -12.92 20.08
CA LYS A 105 5.46 -13.00 21.41
C LYS A 105 6.90 -12.47 21.40
N LYS A 106 7.66 -12.78 20.34
CA LYS A 106 9.02 -12.27 20.18
C LYS A 106 9.06 -10.75 20.12
N ILE A 107 8.06 -10.11 19.51
CA ILE A 107 7.92 -8.65 19.46
C ILE A 107 7.63 -8.11 20.86
N LEU A 108 6.64 -8.69 21.55
CA LEU A 108 6.27 -8.27 22.91
C LEU A 108 7.42 -8.40 23.91
N LEU A 109 8.22 -9.48 23.82
CA LEU A 109 9.37 -9.71 24.69
C LEU A 109 10.53 -8.72 24.48
N GLN A 110 10.49 -7.87 23.45
CA GLN A 110 11.46 -6.77 23.29
C GLN A 110 11.18 -5.61 24.26
N ARG A 111 9.98 -5.55 24.84
CA ARG A 111 9.64 -4.58 25.86
C ARG A 111 10.22 -5.01 27.20
N SER A 112 10.83 -4.07 27.95
CA SER A 112 11.43 -4.32 29.27
C SER A 112 10.42 -4.90 30.26
N GLU A 113 9.18 -4.44 30.18
CA GLU A 113 8.07 -4.78 31.07
C GLU A 113 7.60 -6.22 30.93
N LEU A 114 7.84 -6.83 29.77
CA LEU A 114 7.38 -8.18 29.43
C LEU A 114 8.53 -9.22 29.36
N GLN A 115 9.78 -8.82 29.58
CA GLN A 115 10.93 -9.73 29.49
C GLN A 115 10.82 -10.94 30.41
N ASN A 116 10.15 -10.77 31.56
CA ASN A 116 9.93 -11.82 32.55
C ASN A 116 8.57 -12.50 32.41
N ALA A 117 7.90 -12.37 31.25
CA ALA A 117 6.60 -12.99 31.05
C ALA A 117 6.67 -14.52 31.17
N ILE A 118 5.78 -15.07 31.97
CA ILE A 118 5.64 -16.51 32.22
C ILE A 118 4.51 -17.12 31.39
N SER A 119 4.53 -18.43 31.21
CA SER A 119 3.40 -19.15 30.63
C SER A 119 2.22 -19.21 31.61
N ILE A 120 1.01 -19.28 31.04
CA ILE A 120 -0.23 -19.32 31.83
C ILE A 120 -0.23 -20.51 32.81
N SER A 121 0.28 -21.68 32.41
CA SER A 121 0.38 -22.84 33.31
C SER A 121 1.23 -22.58 34.56
N ARG A 122 2.21 -21.68 34.49
CA ARG A 122 3.06 -21.33 35.62
C ARG A 122 2.36 -20.43 36.65
N LEU A 123 1.22 -19.85 36.33
CA LEU A 123 0.42 -19.07 37.29
C LEU A 123 0.01 -19.93 38.49
N ALA A 124 -0.27 -21.23 38.27
CA ALA A 124 -0.63 -22.16 39.35
C ALA A 124 0.48 -22.35 40.38
N SER A 125 1.73 -22.06 40.08
CA SER A 125 2.87 -22.15 41.00
C SER A 125 3.18 -20.84 41.73
N LYS A 126 2.43 -19.78 41.42
CA LYS A 126 2.59 -18.46 41.99
C LYS A 126 1.63 -18.24 43.17
N GLN A 127 2.00 -17.37 44.08
CA GLN A 127 1.14 -17.00 45.20
C GLN A 127 0.20 -15.85 44.83
N ALA A 128 -0.99 -15.85 45.43
CA ALA A 128 -1.90 -14.72 45.31
C ALA A 128 -1.20 -13.41 45.74
N LYS A 129 -1.50 -12.32 45.04
CA LYS A 129 -0.89 -11.00 45.16
C LYS A 129 0.51 -10.85 44.55
N GLU A 130 1.11 -11.90 43.97
CA GLU A 130 2.32 -11.71 43.19
C GLU A 130 2.03 -10.91 41.92
N TYR A 131 2.99 -10.06 41.52
CA TYR A 131 2.97 -9.36 40.23
C TYR A 131 3.46 -10.31 39.14
N VAL A 132 2.70 -10.44 38.08
CA VAL A 132 2.96 -11.37 37.00
C VAL A 132 2.87 -10.69 35.65
N SER A 133 3.69 -11.15 34.70
CA SER A 133 3.62 -10.78 33.30
C SER A 133 3.26 -12.01 32.49
N ILE A 134 2.27 -11.91 31.62
CA ILE A 134 1.80 -13.01 30.76
C ILE A 134 1.54 -12.50 29.34
N ILE A 135 1.64 -13.41 28.37
CA ILE A 135 1.38 -13.13 26.97
C ILE A 135 0.44 -14.21 26.44
N GLY A 136 -0.67 -13.82 25.81
CA GLY A 136 -1.65 -14.74 25.27
C GLY A 136 -2.58 -14.11 24.25
N PHE A 137 -3.32 -14.96 23.53
CA PHE A 137 -4.40 -14.52 22.66
C PHE A 137 -5.65 -14.19 23.47
N VAL A 138 -6.37 -13.19 23.03
CA VAL A 138 -7.69 -12.84 23.57
C VAL A 138 -8.74 -13.81 23.02
N ASN A 139 -9.16 -14.77 23.82
CA ASN A 139 -10.16 -15.78 23.44
C ASN A 139 -11.61 -15.27 23.61
N SER A 140 -11.88 -14.51 24.66
CA SER A 140 -13.16 -13.83 24.87
C SER A 140 -12.99 -12.46 25.54
N LYS A 141 -13.97 -11.57 25.31
CA LYS A 141 -14.04 -10.24 25.91
C LYS A 141 -15.49 -9.93 26.30
N ASP A 142 -15.74 -9.85 27.57
CA ASP A 142 -17.06 -9.60 28.14
C ASP A 142 -17.05 -8.41 29.08
N GLN A 143 -18.08 -7.56 29.02
CA GLN A 143 -18.25 -6.49 29.97
C GLN A 143 -19.29 -6.85 31.05
N THR A 144 -18.91 -6.67 32.29
CA THR A 144 -19.81 -6.92 33.44
C THR A 144 -20.79 -5.74 33.62
N ARG A 145 -21.90 -5.98 34.33
CA ARG A 145 -22.89 -4.92 34.67
C ARG A 145 -22.29 -3.73 35.41
N ASN A 146 -21.18 -3.95 36.12
CA ASN A 146 -20.48 -2.92 36.87
C ASN A 146 -19.39 -2.20 36.04
N GLY A 147 -19.34 -2.44 34.72
CA GLY A 147 -18.40 -1.79 33.81
C GLY A 147 -16.98 -2.37 33.81
N HIS A 148 -16.70 -3.45 34.54
CA HIS A 148 -15.43 -4.16 34.43
C HIS A 148 -15.39 -4.96 33.13
N TYR A 149 -14.21 -5.15 32.52
CA TYR A 149 -14.04 -6.16 31.48
C TYR A 149 -13.41 -7.43 32.06
N ILE A 150 -13.87 -8.57 31.54
CA ILE A 150 -13.26 -9.87 31.78
C ILE A 150 -12.82 -10.40 30.43
N LEU A 151 -11.52 -10.64 30.27
CA LEU A 151 -10.96 -11.32 29.13
C LEU A 151 -10.60 -12.75 29.51
N GLU A 152 -10.75 -13.70 28.59
CA GLU A 152 -10.05 -14.97 28.66
C GLU A 152 -8.82 -14.89 27.78
N LEU A 153 -7.66 -15.10 28.37
CA LEU A 153 -6.38 -15.10 27.69
C LEU A 153 -5.87 -16.53 27.55
N GLU A 154 -5.50 -16.92 26.35
CA GLU A 154 -5.01 -18.24 26.01
C GLU A 154 -3.56 -18.22 25.52
N ASP A 155 -2.73 -19.12 26.02
CA ASP A 155 -1.43 -19.44 25.47
C ASP A 155 -1.33 -20.96 25.16
N PRO A 156 -0.25 -21.46 24.53
CA PRO A 156 -0.10 -22.89 24.26
C PRO A 156 -0.15 -23.81 25.50
N THR A 157 -0.17 -23.25 26.71
CA THR A 157 -0.11 -24.01 27.97
C THR A 157 -1.39 -23.97 28.78
N GLY A 158 -2.34 -23.08 28.45
CA GLY A 158 -3.62 -22.99 29.15
C GLY A 158 -4.36 -21.69 28.92
N ILE A 159 -5.43 -21.51 29.69
CA ILE A 159 -6.30 -20.32 29.65
C ILE A 159 -6.36 -19.72 31.04
N THR A 160 -6.41 -18.39 31.13
CA THR A 160 -6.62 -17.66 32.38
C THR A 160 -7.57 -16.49 32.18
N LYS A 161 -8.21 -16.06 33.26
CA LYS A 161 -9.10 -14.90 33.25
C LYS A 161 -8.32 -13.65 33.65
N ILE A 162 -8.61 -12.56 32.97
CA ILE A 162 -8.05 -11.23 33.23
C ILE A 162 -9.19 -10.31 33.59
N LEU A 163 -9.07 -9.60 34.69
CA LEU A 163 -10.04 -8.58 35.05
C LEU A 163 -9.43 -7.19 34.85
N ILE A 164 -10.11 -6.38 34.04
CA ILE A 164 -9.82 -4.96 33.88
C ILE A 164 -10.84 -4.18 34.69
N SER A 165 -10.35 -3.44 35.67
CA SER A 165 -11.21 -2.69 36.58
C SER A 165 -11.82 -1.46 35.90
N ALA A 166 -13.12 -1.22 36.08
CA ALA A 166 -13.82 -0.01 35.66
C ALA A 166 -13.21 1.29 36.25
N LYS A 167 -12.42 1.17 37.31
CA LYS A 167 -11.71 2.31 37.92
C LYS A 167 -10.49 2.75 37.09
N ASN A 168 -9.92 1.85 36.31
CA ASN A 168 -8.80 2.16 35.42
C ASN A 168 -9.35 2.63 34.08
N LYS A 169 -9.57 3.93 33.94
CA LYS A 169 -10.18 4.52 32.75
C LYS A 169 -9.34 4.30 31.48
N GLU A 170 -8.01 4.39 31.60
CA GLU A 170 -7.08 4.19 30.47
C GLU A 170 -7.21 2.78 29.90
N LEU A 171 -7.23 1.75 30.74
CA LEU A 171 -7.42 0.38 30.28
C LEU A 171 -8.85 0.12 29.75
N ILE A 172 -9.86 0.81 30.30
CA ILE A 172 -11.24 0.69 29.79
C ILE A 172 -11.35 1.26 28.38
N GLU A 173 -10.79 2.44 28.11
CA GLU A 173 -10.76 3.05 26.79
C GLU A 173 -10.01 2.15 25.79
N LEU A 174 -8.92 1.54 26.23
CA LEU A 174 -8.14 0.61 25.40
C LEU A 174 -8.94 -0.66 25.02
N MET A 175 -9.92 -1.05 25.82
CA MET A 175 -10.74 -2.23 25.51
C MET A 175 -11.56 -2.08 24.23
N ASP A 176 -11.85 -0.87 23.76
CA ASP A 176 -12.54 -0.66 22.50
C ASP A 176 -11.68 -1.06 21.29
N GLU A 177 -10.37 -1.01 21.43
CA GLU A 177 -9.40 -1.38 20.40
C GLU A 177 -9.07 -2.89 20.41
N VAL A 178 -9.25 -3.56 21.57
CA VAL A 178 -8.93 -4.99 21.72
C VAL A 178 -9.90 -5.86 20.95
N VAL A 179 -9.38 -6.71 20.08
CA VAL A 179 -10.16 -7.67 19.28
C VAL A 179 -9.88 -9.12 19.69
N LEU A 180 -10.79 -10.04 19.34
CA LEU A 180 -10.60 -11.48 19.55
C LEU A 180 -9.45 -11.98 18.66
N ASP A 181 -8.78 -13.03 19.13
CA ASP A 181 -7.59 -13.62 18.47
C ASP A 181 -6.39 -12.69 18.36
N GLU A 182 -6.40 -11.55 19.05
CA GLU A 182 -5.25 -10.68 19.16
C GLU A 182 -4.27 -11.17 20.22
N LEU A 183 -2.97 -11.15 19.94
CA LEU A 183 -1.95 -11.48 20.94
C LEU A 183 -1.59 -10.22 21.72
N VAL A 184 -1.71 -10.31 23.05
CA VAL A 184 -1.44 -9.19 23.95
C VAL A 184 -0.53 -9.60 25.09
N GLY A 185 0.20 -8.62 25.62
CA GLY A 185 0.96 -8.74 26.87
C GLY A 185 0.23 -8.04 28.00
N ILE A 186 0.20 -8.65 29.18
CA ILE A 186 -0.49 -8.10 30.36
C ILE A 186 0.42 -8.22 31.58
N ASN A 187 0.60 -7.11 32.25
CA ASN A 187 1.15 -7.07 33.59
C ASN A 187 0.03 -6.87 34.61
N GLY A 188 0.07 -7.60 35.68
CA GLY A 188 -0.99 -7.50 36.69
C GLY A 188 -0.69 -8.25 37.94
N THR A 189 -1.65 -8.20 38.88
CA THR A 189 -1.58 -8.85 40.17
C THR A 189 -2.40 -10.13 40.15
N LEU A 190 -1.80 -11.25 40.53
CA LEU A 190 -2.46 -12.54 40.56
C LEU A 190 -3.47 -12.61 41.71
N GLY A 191 -4.74 -12.96 41.42
CA GLY A 191 -5.75 -13.37 42.39
C GLY A 191 -5.78 -14.90 42.54
N GLU A 192 -6.85 -15.43 43.09
CA GLU A 192 -6.99 -16.89 43.29
C GLU A 192 -7.12 -17.62 41.90
N ASN A 193 -7.96 -17.13 41.02
CA ASN A 193 -8.20 -17.72 39.68
C ASN A 193 -8.32 -16.66 38.57
N ILE A 194 -7.74 -15.48 38.80
CA ILE A 194 -7.85 -14.34 37.90
C ILE A 194 -6.62 -13.44 38.05
N VAL A 195 -6.22 -12.80 36.97
CA VAL A 195 -5.19 -11.76 36.99
C VAL A 195 -5.87 -10.38 36.92
N PHE A 196 -5.59 -9.51 37.87
CA PHE A 196 -6.05 -8.12 37.82
C PHE A 196 -5.06 -7.32 37.02
N ALA A 197 -5.50 -6.88 35.81
CA ALA A 197 -4.63 -6.15 34.90
C ALA A 197 -4.31 -4.76 35.43
N ASN A 198 -3.02 -4.42 35.40
CA ASN A 198 -2.47 -3.10 35.68
C ASN A 198 -2.03 -2.40 34.40
N GLU A 199 -1.46 -3.16 33.47
CA GLU A 199 -0.90 -2.67 32.21
C GLU A 199 -1.21 -3.64 31.08
N PHE A 200 -1.34 -3.08 29.87
CA PHE A 200 -1.71 -3.83 28.68
C PHE A 200 -0.81 -3.42 27.51
N TYR A 201 -0.35 -4.37 26.72
CA TYR A 201 0.62 -4.15 25.65
C TYR A 201 0.23 -4.87 24.38
N PHE A 202 0.26 -4.14 23.27
CA PHE A 202 0.10 -4.69 21.93
C PHE A 202 1.47 -5.02 21.30
N PRO A 203 1.53 -5.96 20.36
CA PRO A 203 2.74 -6.32 19.63
C PRO A 203 3.07 -5.30 18.56
N ASP A 204 3.20 -4.03 18.95
CA ASP A 204 3.57 -2.97 18.04
C ASP A 204 5.01 -3.14 17.57
N THR A 205 5.22 -2.86 16.29
CA THR A 205 6.59 -2.78 15.79
C THR A 205 7.29 -1.59 16.44
N PRO A 206 8.53 -1.78 16.95
CA PRO A 206 9.28 -0.66 17.50
C PRO A 206 9.41 0.42 16.41
N LEU A 207 9.09 1.66 16.78
CA LEU A 207 9.27 2.82 15.93
C LEU A 207 10.75 2.91 15.54
N LYS A 208 11.07 2.44 14.36
CA LYS A 208 12.39 2.66 13.77
C LYS A 208 12.48 4.10 13.29
N GLU A 209 13.71 4.61 13.26
CA GLU A 209 13.99 5.91 12.66
C GLU A 209 13.34 6.02 11.28
N TYR A 210 12.58 7.08 11.05
CA TYR A 210 11.81 7.25 9.83
C TYR A 210 12.79 7.51 8.67
N LYS A 211 13.04 6.48 7.88
CA LYS A 211 13.89 6.61 6.69
C LYS A 211 13.08 7.29 5.60
N LYS A 212 13.55 8.45 5.17
CA LYS A 212 12.99 9.18 4.03
C LYS A 212 13.83 8.88 2.79
N CYS A 213 13.18 8.77 1.64
CA CYS A 213 13.84 8.80 0.35
C CYS A 213 14.43 10.20 0.14
N LYS A 214 15.57 10.29 -0.54
CA LYS A 214 16.17 11.58 -0.92
C LYS A 214 15.46 12.18 -2.11
N ASP A 215 14.88 11.33 -2.95
CA ASP A 215 14.22 11.69 -4.19
C ASP A 215 12.74 11.98 -3.92
N ASP A 216 12.19 12.99 -4.58
CA ASP A 216 10.76 13.34 -4.51
C ASP A 216 9.96 12.45 -5.46
N VAL A 217 9.72 11.22 -5.04
CA VAL A 217 9.01 10.20 -5.80
C VAL A 217 7.76 9.71 -5.07
N SER A 218 6.80 9.22 -5.84
CA SER A 218 5.55 8.66 -5.34
C SER A 218 5.42 7.18 -5.69
N ALA A 219 4.73 6.43 -4.84
CA ALA A 219 4.27 5.07 -5.11
C ALA A 219 2.74 5.04 -5.06
N VAL A 220 2.14 4.35 -6.03
CA VAL A 220 0.69 4.12 -6.08
C VAL A 220 0.40 2.71 -5.59
N PHE A 221 -0.51 2.58 -4.63
CA PHE A 221 -1.02 1.30 -4.16
C PHE A 221 -2.44 1.11 -4.69
N ILE A 222 -2.67 -0.03 -5.34
CA ILE A 222 -3.98 -0.39 -5.91
C ILE A 222 -4.33 -1.78 -5.39
N SER A 223 -5.59 -2.00 -5.04
CA SER A 223 -6.09 -3.32 -4.67
C SER A 223 -7.47 -3.57 -5.25
N ASP A 224 -7.89 -4.82 -5.25
CA ASP A 224 -9.27 -5.25 -5.54
C ASP A 224 -9.83 -4.77 -6.89
N LEU A 225 -9.02 -4.74 -7.92
CA LEU A 225 -9.41 -4.26 -9.25
C LEU A 225 -10.55 -5.08 -9.87
N HIS A 226 -10.69 -6.35 -9.52
CA HIS A 226 -11.72 -7.26 -10.05
C HIS A 226 -11.85 -7.25 -11.58
N ILE A 227 -10.71 -7.21 -12.30
CA ILE A 227 -10.67 -7.23 -13.76
C ILE A 227 -11.34 -8.52 -14.26
N GLY A 228 -12.30 -8.37 -15.19
CA GLY A 228 -13.11 -9.47 -15.71
C GLY A 228 -14.45 -9.65 -14.96
N SER A 229 -14.69 -8.94 -13.87
CA SER A 229 -16.02 -8.86 -13.23
C SER A 229 -16.98 -8.00 -14.06
N THR A 230 -18.27 -8.32 -14.02
CA THR A 230 -19.33 -7.49 -14.63
C THR A 230 -19.45 -6.10 -13.98
N LEU A 231 -18.95 -5.94 -12.76
CA LEU A 231 -18.95 -4.67 -12.02
C LEU A 231 -17.60 -3.96 -12.06
N PHE A 232 -16.65 -4.45 -12.88
CA PHE A 232 -15.36 -3.78 -13.04
C PHE A 232 -15.53 -2.36 -13.54
N ALA A 233 -14.99 -1.39 -12.81
CA ALA A 233 -15.02 0.03 -13.15
C ALA A 233 -14.02 0.36 -14.27
N LYS A 234 -14.29 -0.15 -15.48
CA LYS A 234 -13.35 -0.13 -16.61
C LYS A 234 -12.94 1.30 -16.98
N LYS A 235 -13.89 2.21 -17.07
CA LYS A 235 -13.64 3.60 -17.46
C LYS A 235 -12.74 4.33 -16.47
N GLU A 236 -12.97 4.12 -15.19
CA GLU A 236 -12.19 4.71 -14.11
C GLU A 236 -10.75 4.17 -14.12
N PHE A 237 -10.59 2.89 -14.38
CA PHE A 237 -9.28 2.28 -14.53
C PHE A 237 -8.53 2.77 -15.78
N GLU A 238 -9.22 2.94 -16.91
CA GLU A 238 -8.65 3.55 -18.12
C GLU A 238 -8.21 5.00 -17.87
N ASN A 239 -9.02 5.79 -17.15
CA ASN A 239 -8.66 7.13 -16.73
C ASN A 239 -7.42 7.15 -15.81
N PHE A 240 -7.32 6.18 -14.90
CA PHE A 240 -6.12 6.01 -14.07
C PHE A 240 -4.88 5.74 -14.91
N ILE A 241 -4.96 4.84 -15.89
CA ILE A 241 -3.84 4.55 -16.80
C ILE A 241 -3.45 5.81 -17.60
N MET A 242 -4.42 6.57 -18.10
CA MET A 242 -4.15 7.83 -18.80
C MET A 242 -3.50 8.86 -17.86
N TRP A 243 -3.94 8.93 -16.60
CA TRP A 243 -3.37 9.83 -15.62
C TRP A 243 -1.90 9.51 -15.31
N VAL A 244 -1.57 8.25 -15.05
CA VAL A 244 -0.18 7.82 -14.78
C VAL A 244 0.74 8.15 -15.96
N ASN A 245 0.20 8.10 -17.19
CA ASN A 245 0.94 8.48 -18.42
C ASN A 245 0.92 10.00 -18.68
N GLY A 246 0.40 10.82 -17.76
CA GLY A 246 0.36 12.28 -17.92
C GLY A 246 -0.70 12.81 -18.89
N ASN A 247 -1.58 11.93 -19.44
CA ASN A 247 -2.54 12.27 -20.48
C ASN A 247 -3.94 12.60 -19.95
N TYR A 248 -4.14 12.61 -18.62
CA TYR A 248 -5.43 12.88 -17.98
C TYR A 248 -5.25 13.70 -16.69
N GLY A 249 -6.24 14.56 -16.37
CA GLY A 249 -6.23 15.39 -15.19
C GLY A 249 -5.78 16.84 -15.45
N ASN A 250 -5.87 17.67 -14.40
CA ASN A 250 -5.35 19.04 -14.41
C ASN A 250 -3.83 19.05 -14.21
N GLU A 251 -3.19 20.21 -14.30
CA GLU A 251 -1.72 20.33 -14.22
C GLU A 251 -1.16 19.85 -12.86
N GLU A 252 -1.86 20.09 -11.75
CA GLU A 252 -1.45 19.61 -10.43
C GLU A 252 -1.48 18.08 -10.38
N GLN A 253 -2.52 17.46 -10.94
CA GLN A 253 -2.64 16.00 -11.00
C GLN A 253 -1.57 15.37 -11.90
N LYS A 254 -1.24 16.01 -13.02
CA LYS A 254 -0.17 15.57 -13.90
C LYS A 254 1.20 15.70 -13.24
N GLU A 255 1.43 16.74 -12.45
CA GLU A 255 2.66 16.90 -11.68
C GLU A 255 2.84 15.76 -10.66
N VAL A 256 1.75 15.35 -9.99
CA VAL A 256 1.78 14.16 -9.13
C VAL A 256 2.08 12.89 -9.94
N ALA A 257 1.48 12.72 -11.12
CA ALA A 257 1.70 11.56 -11.99
C ALA A 257 3.18 11.45 -12.41
N ARG A 258 3.86 12.55 -12.71
CA ARG A 258 5.30 12.57 -13.08
C ARG A 258 6.19 11.99 -11.97
N LYS A 259 5.80 12.15 -10.71
CA LYS A 259 6.52 11.62 -9.54
C LYS A 259 6.28 10.14 -9.29
N VAL A 260 5.31 9.51 -9.94
CA VAL A 260 5.00 8.09 -9.76
C VAL A 260 6.10 7.24 -10.41
N LYS A 261 6.84 6.51 -9.58
CA LYS A 261 7.90 5.59 -10.04
C LYS A 261 7.55 4.12 -9.75
N TYR A 262 6.58 3.86 -8.87
CA TYR A 262 6.18 2.52 -8.48
C TYR A 262 4.66 2.38 -8.46
N ILE A 263 4.17 1.25 -8.98
CA ILE A 263 2.77 0.82 -8.85
C ILE A 263 2.80 -0.54 -8.17
N ILE A 264 2.10 -0.65 -7.04
CA ILE A 264 2.03 -1.86 -6.20
C ILE A 264 0.58 -2.37 -6.28
N LEU A 265 0.42 -3.65 -6.67
CA LEU A 265 -0.85 -4.33 -6.86
C LEU A 265 -1.06 -5.38 -5.77
#